data_5a636731ca90fad420f8452db79e308f
#
_entry.id   5a636731ca90fad420f8452db79e308f
#
_cell.length_a   1.000
_cell.length_b   1.000
_cell.length_c   1.000
_cell.angle_alpha   90.00
_cell.angle_beta   90.00
_cell.angle_gamma   90.00
#
_symmetry.space_group_name_H-M   'P 1'
#
loop_
_entity.id
_entity.type
_entity.pdbx_description
1 polymer ?
#
loop_
_entity_poly.entity_id
_entity_poly.type
_entity_poly.pdbx_seq_one_letter_code
_entity_poly.pdbx_strand_id
1 'polypeptide(L)'
;TTEIYTLSLHDALPIFFLTAHADFEYMKEAISMQSFDYILQPAGREELEHVVRRALMQISIEQKNRELMETGSFFVDREIDILDGNAMRYLTGLTGDASFLRRLIRMKLGDWDEEVLYLPFLVHVLNMNSSWKEEDRGLLRSTYYNIIDEIMLPFQTRNVVVLRNEGVGSFIALIMFGSGSVRNQDRLLEQIENMHVFFQKLMKTETIIYYGDFCGFEQLYDMCGRLLAEQKNNVRNVSRIQRVGESGIFGGGSMPEARLASWKTLLNQDRLMDLKSSIVRYLDYYSNSSDANRDTLMKLHQAISEMLLGRMASMDINSADVFDEKLTYYDFMYCWREINEMKTAIEYVINRLCDLSDPDGQDVIQRTIRYIRQNIDSDILVSELAERVGMNPEYLTRIFKKSTGYSLKKYIDNEKMEVAKVLLSTTNLPVTIVSERAGYANYSNFMRGFKQIVGCTPSEFRENN
;
A
#
# COMPACT_ATOMS: atom_id res chain seq x y z
N THR A 1 -2.25 51.40 0.19
CA THR A 1 -2.92 50.65 1.27
C THR A 1 -4.22 50.09 0.72
N THR A 2 -4.14 48.88 0.20
CA THR A 2 -5.31 48.15 -0.29
C THR A 2 -5.70 47.23 0.86
N GLU A 3 -6.79 47.54 1.54
CA GLU A 3 -7.39 46.63 2.50
C GLU A 3 -7.98 45.46 1.69
N ILE A 4 -7.37 44.31 1.80
CA ILE A 4 -7.92 43.05 1.32
C ILE A 4 -8.92 42.62 2.38
N TYR A 5 -10.20 42.84 2.11
CA TYR A 5 -11.28 42.19 2.84
C TYR A 5 -11.14 40.67 2.59
N THR A 6 -10.69 39.95 3.55
CA THR A 6 -10.85 38.49 3.58
C THR A 6 -12.32 38.20 3.79
N LEU A 7 -13.04 38.09 2.68
CA LEU A 7 -14.36 37.44 2.69
C LEU A 7 -14.16 36.03 3.22
N SER A 8 -14.88 35.70 4.28
CA SER A 8 -14.92 34.35 4.82
C SER A 8 -15.28 33.41 3.66
N LEU A 9 -14.45 32.37 3.42
CA LEU A 9 -14.68 31.38 2.36
C LEU A 9 -16.06 30.68 2.46
N HIS A 10 -16.75 30.83 3.57
CA HIS A 10 -18.09 30.28 3.82
C HIS A 10 -19.24 31.01 3.08
N ASP A 11 -18.99 32.16 2.48
CA ASP A 11 -20.00 32.93 1.72
C ASP A 11 -19.76 32.92 0.20
N ALA A 12 -18.78 32.13 -0.27
CA ALA A 12 -18.46 32.05 -1.69
C ALA A 12 -19.40 31.11 -2.44
N LEU A 13 -19.85 31.53 -3.63
CA LEU A 13 -20.53 30.65 -4.58
C LEU A 13 -19.60 29.50 -4.98
N PRO A 14 -20.14 28.32 -5.37
CA PRO A 14 -19.31 27.20 -5.84
C PRO A 14 -18.37 27.66 -6.95
N ILE A 15 -17.08 27.42 -6.74
CA ILE A 15 -16.01 27.77 -7.69
C ILE A 15 -15.62 26.51 -8.45
N PHE A 16 -15.59 26.62 -9.80
CA PHE A 16 -15.15 25.58 -10.68
C PHE A 16 -13.82 25.95 -11.31
N PHE A 17 -12.93 25.00 -11.42
CA PHE A 17 -11.72 25.14 -12.23
C PHE A 17 -11.94 24.49 -13.59
N LEU A 18 -11.75 25.28 -14.66
CA LEU A 18 -11.81 24.79 -16.03
C LEU A 18 -10.39 24.85 -16.61
N THR A 19 -9.79 23.73 -16.95
CA THR A 19 -8.41 23.69 -17.42
C THR A 19 -8.23 22.73 -18.58
N ALA A 20 -7.29 23.07 -19.48
CA ALA A 20 -6.85 22.21 -20.55
C ALA A 20 -5.71 21.25 -20.14
N HIS A 21 -5.18 21.38 -18.92
CA HIS A 21 -4.08 20.59 -18.42
C HIS A 21 -4.52 19.68 -17.31
N ALA A 22 -4.38 18.36 -17.50
CA ALA A 22 -4.54 17.34 -16.47
C ALA A 22 -3.28 17.30 -15.57
N ASP A 23 -3.01 18.41 -14.85
CA ASP A 23 -1.88 18.50 -13.94
C ASP A 23 -2.35 18.34 -12.49
N PHE A 24 -1.71 17.43 -11.79
CA PHE A 24 -2.01 17.10 -10.40
C PHE A 24 -1.83 18.29 -9.45
N GLU A 25 -0.84 19.16 -9.69
CA GLU A 25 -0.60 20.31 -8.83
C GLU A 25 -1.74 21.31 -8.90
N TYR A 26 -2.30 21.56 -10.09
CA TYR A 26 -3.48 22.41 -10.25
C TYR A 26 -4.73 21.81 -9.61
N MET A 27 -4.89 20.50 -9.68
CA MET A 27 -6.00 19.82 -9.03
C MET A 27 -5.88 19.88 -7.51
N LYS A 28 -4.69 19.66 -6.96
CA LYS A 28 -4.40 19.78 -5.53
C LYS A 28 -4.65 21.20 -5.04
N GLU A 29 -4.27 22.19 -5.83
CA GLU A 29 -4.51 23.61 -5.54
C GLU A 29 -6.00 23.94 -5.59
N ALA A 30 -6.73 23.44 -6.58
CA ALA A 30 -8.18 23.55 -6.66
C ALA A 30 -8.90 22.92 -5.47
N ILE A 31 -8.47 21.71 -5.07
CA ILE A 31 -8.98 21.00 -3.89
C ILE A 31 -8.62 21.77 -2.61
N SER A 32 -7.38 22.28 -2.49
CA SER A 32 -6.95 23.06 -1.32
C SER A 32 -7.72 24.38 -1.18
N MET A 33 -8.19 24.93 -2.29
CA MET A 33 -9.06 26.12 -2.35
C MET A 33 -10.54 25.80 -2.13
N GLN A 34 -10.87 24.53 -1.78
CA GLN A 34 -12.26 24.09 -1.59
C GLN A 34 -13.16 24.35 -2.80
N SER A 35 -12.61 24.23 -4.02
CA SER A 35 -13.41 24.34 -5.23
C SER A 35 -14.48 23.25 -5.29
N PHE A 36 -15.62 23.58 -5.89
CA PHE A 36 -16.74 22.66 -6.02
C PHE A 36 -16.42 21.52 -6.99
N ASP A 37 -15.75 21.85 -8.10
CA ASP A 37 -15.38 20.87 -9.11
C ASP A 37 -14.21 21.32 -9.98
N TYR A 38 -13.63 20.36 -10.71
CA TYR A 38 -12.52 20.54 -11.61
C TYR A 38 -12.86 19.88 -12.96
N ILE A 39 -13.00 20.70 -14.01
CA ILE A 39 -13.45 20.26 -15.33
C ILE A 39 -12.29 20.35 -16.32
N LEU A 40 -12.03 19.26 -17.05
CA LEU A 40 -11.03 19.22 -18.09
C LEU A 40 -11.60 19.67 -19.43
N GLN A 41 -10.90 20.60 -20.11
CA GLN A 41 -11.25 21.00 -21.47
C GLN A 41 -10.68 20.02 -22.51
N PRO A 42 -11.45 19.74 -23.61
CA PRO A 42 -12.76 20.28 -23.96
C PRO A 42 -13.91 19.58 -23.21
N ALA A 43 -14.68 20.35 -22.46
CA ALA A 43 -15.85 19.85 -21.73
C ALA A 43 -17.08 19.81 -22.63
N GLY A 44 -17.83 18.71 -22.58
CA GLY A 44 -19.10 18.58 -23.26
C GLY A 44 -20.22 19.41 -22.62
N ARG A 45 -21.24 19.78 -23.42
CA ARG A 45 -22.39 20.54 -22.92
C ARG A 45 -23.11 19.82 -21.78
N GLU A 46 -23.26 18.49 -21.89
CA GLU A 46 -23.91 17.63 -20.88
C GLU A 46 -23.11 17.60 -19.57
N GLU A 47 -21.80 17.55 -19.66
CA GLU A 47 -20.87 17.58 -18.53
C GLU A 47 -20.97 18.90 -17.76
N LEU A 48 -20.93 20.03 -18.47
CA LEU A 48 -21.11 21.36 -17.88
C LEU A 48 -22.49 21.51 -17.22
N GLU A 49 -23.54 21.04 -17.90
CA GLU A 49 -24.91 21.10 -17.39
C GLU A 49 -25.06 20.25 -16.11
N HIS A 50 -24.41 19.08 -16.05
CA HIS A 50 -24.38 18.22 -14.90
C HIS A 50 -23.68 18.86 -13.70
N VAL A 51 -22.49 19.45 -13.92
CA VAL A 51 -21.72 20.13 -12.87
C VAL A 51 -22.47 21.34 -12.32
N VAL A 52 -23.10 22.13 -13.20
CA VAL A 52 -23.93 23.28 -12.79
C VAL A 52 -25.16 22.83 -11.98
N ARG A 53 -25.84 21.77 -12.38
CA ARG A 53 -26.99 21.22 -11.62
C ARG A 53 -26.55 20.74 -10.22
N ARG A 54 -25.39 20.09 -10.09
CA ARG A 54 -24.84 19.70 -8.80
C ARG A 54 -24.54 20.91 -7.92
N ALA A 55 -23.93 21.96 -8.48
CA ALA A 55 -23.66 23.17 -7.76
C ALA A 55 -24.93 23.84 -7.25
N LEU A 56 -25.97 23.94 -8.09
CA LEU A 56 -27.26 24.49 -7.71
C LEU A 56 -27.94 23.67 -6.61
N MET A 57 -27.80 22.32 -6.68
CA MET A 57 -28.32 21.45 -5.65
C MET A 57 -27.55 21.63 -4.33
N GLN A 58 -26.22 21.76 -4.39
CA GLN A 58 -25.36 22.01 -3.22
C GLN A 58 -25.72 23.36 -2.59
N ILE A 59 -25.86 24.43 -3.37
CA ILE A 59 -26.31 25.75 -2.89
C ILE A 59 -27.68 25.65 -2.18
N SER A 60 -28.61 24.88 -2.76
CA SER A 60 -29.93 24.68 -2.15
C SER A 60 -29.85 23.95 -0.81
N ILE A 61 -28.97 22.93 -0.72
CA ILE A 61 -28.71 22.18 0.52
C ILE A 61 -28.03 23.09 1.55
N GLU A 62 -27.05 23.88 1.15
CA GLU A 62 -26.33 24.79 2.03
C GLU A 62 -27.23 25.94 2.52
N GLN A 63 -28.10 26.48 1.66
CA GLN A 63 -29.09 27.46 2.08
C GLN A 63 -30.09 26.90 3.09
N LYS A 64 -30.58 25.68 2.85
CA LYS A 64 -31.44 24.96 3.78
C LYS A 64 -30.75 24.59 5.09
N ASN A 65 -29.47 24.25 5.01
CA ASN A 65 -28.63 24.01 6.17
C ASN A 65 -28.31 25.30 6.93
N ARG A 66 -28.14 26.43 6.22
CA ARG A 66 -27.94 27.76 6.84
C ARG A 66 -29.19 28.23 7.61
N GLU A 67 -30.37 28.02 7.06
CA GLU A 67 -31.64 28.28 7.77
C GLU A 67 -31.82 27.37 9.00
N LEU A 68 -31.31 26.13 8.94
CA LEU A 68 -31.25 25.20 10.07
C LEU A 68 -30.13 25.56 11.06
N MET A 69 -29.03 26.15 10.58
CA MET A 69 -27.88 26.59 11.41
C MET A 69 -28.18 27.82 12.26
N GLU A 70 -29.01 28.73 11.80
CA GLU A 70 -29.47 29.87 12.62
C GLU A 70 -30.32 29.40 13.83
N THR A 71 -30.81 28.14 13.78
CA THR A 71 -31.60 27.52 14.86
C THR A 71 -30.90 26.42 15.62
N GLY A 72 -29.67 25.96 15.26
CA GLY A 72 -29.03 24.82 15.94
C GLY A 72 -27.69 24.36 15.40
N SER A 73 -26.78 25.27 15.08
CA SER A 73 -25.58 25.04 14.25
C SER A 73 -24.48 24.09 14.77
N PHE A 74 -24.61 23.52 15.94
CA PHE A 74 -23.53 22.71 16.52
C PHE A 74 -23.64 21.18 16.26
N PHE A 75 -24.76 20.73 15.67
CA PHE A 75 -25.04 19.29 15.57
C PHE A 75 -24.86 18.66 14.19
N VAL A 76 -24.83 19.41 13.10
CA VAL A 76 -25.00 18.85 11.75
C VAL A 76 -23.75 18.14 11.24
N ASP A 77 -22.56 18.69 11.41
CA ASP A 77 -21.32 18.01 10.97
C ASP A 77 -21.02 16.78 11.82
N ARG A 78 -21.27 16.88 13.12
CA ARG A 78 -21.21 15.71 14.01
C ARG A 78 -22.30 14.67 13.72
N GLU A 79 -23.46 15.08 13.21
CA GLU A 79 -24.54 14.16 12.88
C GLU A 79 -24.14 13.23 11.71
N ILE A 80 -23.50 13.76 10.67
CA ILE A 80 -23.02 12.94 9.55
C ILE A 80 -21.96 11.96 10.00
N ASP A 81 -21.01 12.38 10.84
CA ASP A 81 -19.98 11.47 11.36
C ASP A 81 -20.57 10.39 12.28
N ILE A 82 -21.58 10.74 13.07
CA ILE A 82 -22.31 9.77 13.90
C ILE A 82 -23.10 8.79 13.00
N LEU A 83 -23.76 9.30 11.95
CA LEU A 83 -24.48 8.46 11.00
C LEU A 83 -23.54 7.53 10.24
N ASP A 84 -22.41 8.04 9.74
CA ASP A 84 -21.39 7.24 9.06
C ASP A 84 -20.83 6.16 9.99
N GLY A 85 -20.45 6.52 11.21
CA GLY A 85 -19.91 5.58 12.18
C GLY A 85 -20.91 4.44 12.51
N ASN A 86 -22.20 4.76 12.68
CA ASN A 86 -23.20 3.74 12.96
C ASN A 86 -23.62 2.98 11.68
N ALA A 87 -23.70 3.62 10.52
CA ALA A 87 -23.88 2.93 9.24
C ALA A 87 -22.74 1.94 8.97
N MET A 88 -21.50 2.35 9.24
CA MET A 88 -20.34 1.47 9.13
C MET A 88 -20.44 0.28 10.10
N ARG A 89 -20.87 0.50 11.34
CA ARG A 89 -21.09 -0.60 12.31
C ARG A 89 -22.12 -1.62 11.82
N TYR A 90 -23.19 -1.17 11.15
CA TYR A 90 -24.14 -2.06 10.50
C TYR A 90 -23.48 -2.81 9.33
N LEU A 91 -22.83 -2.11 8.40
CA LEU A 91 -22.20 -2.71 7.22
C LEU A 91 -21.04 -3.67 7.58
N THR A 92 -20.39 -3.47 8.73
CA THR A 92 -19.30 -4.33 9.22
C THR A 92 -19.76 -5.44 10.16
N GLY A 93 -21.05 -5.54 10.47
CA GLY A 93 -21.59 -6.59 11.32
C GLY A 93 -21.47 -6.38 12.82
N LEU A 94 -21.12 -5.17 13.24
CA LEU A 94 -21.02 -4.83 14.66
C LEU A 94 -22.38 -4.51 15.32
N THR A 95 -23.43 -4.29 14.53
CA THR A 95 -24.81 -4.08 14.98
C THR A 95 -25.80 -4.59 13.93
N GLY A 96 -26.96 -5.06 14.38
CA GLY A 96 -28.09 -5.39 13.48
C GLY A 96 -29.00 -4.18 13.15
N ASP A 97 -28.71 -3.00 13.70
CA ASP A 97 -29.54 -1.81 13.52
C ASP A 97 -29.18 -1.05 12.23
N ALA A 98 -30.04 -1.18 11.22
CA ALA A 98 -29.93 -0.51 9.94
C ALA A 98 -30.49 0.91 9.93
N SER A 99 -31.06 1.41 11.02
CA SER A 99 -31.79 2.70 11.07
C SER A 99 -30.90 3.88 10.66
N PHE A 100 -29.65 3.88 11.09
CA PHE A 100 -28.67 4.93 10.75
C PHE A 100 -28.31 4.93 9.26
N LEU A 101 -28.11 3.76 8.65
CA LEU A 101 -27.84 3.65 7.21
C LEU A 101 -29.07 4.12 6.41
N ARG A 102 -30.29 3.72 6.79
CA ARG A 102 -31.52 4.20 6.13
C ARG A 102 -31.66 5.71 6.27
N ARG A 103 -31.34 6.29 7.43
CA ARG A 103 -31.36 7.73 7.66
C ARG A 103 -30.31 8.44 6.79
N LEU A 104 -29.10 7.93 6.72
CA LEU A 104 -28.04 8.47 5.88
C LEU A 104 -28.45 8.49 4.39
N ILE A 105 -29.03 7.39 3.90
CA ILE A 105 -29.55 7.30 2.53
C ILE A 105 -30.64 8.35 2.29
N ARG A 106 -31.62 8.46 3.19
CA ARG A 106 -32.70 9.46 3.05
C ARG A 106 -32.19 10.90 3.09
N MET A 107 -31.27 11.22 3.98
CA MET A 107 -30.70 12.57 4.08
C MET A 107 -30.00 12.99 2.79
N LYS A 108 -29.30 12.07 2.14
CA LYS A 108 -28.54 12.37 0.93
C LYS A 108 -29.38 12.31 -0.35
N LEU A 109 -30.42 11.51 -0.39
CA LEU A 109 -31.08 11.13 -1.63
C LEU A 109 -32.59 11.43 -1.65
N GLY A 110 -33.15 11.85 -0.52
CA GLY A 110 -34.60 12.03 -0.37
C GLY A 110 -35.34 10.69 -0.35
N ASP A 111 -36.66 10.74 -0.64
CA ASP A 111 -37.47 9.54 -0.79
C ASP A 111 -37.11 8.84 -2.11
N TRP A 112 -36.41 7.74 -2.00
CA TRP A 112 -35.99 6.88 -3.10
C TRP A 112 -36.90 5.68 -3.17
N ASP A 113 -37.19 5.25 -4.41
CA ASP A 113 -38.13 4.17 -4.73
C ASP A 113 -37.85 2.86 -3.98
N GLU A 114 -38.88 2.07 -3.66
CA GLU A 114 -38.75 0.83 -2.85
C GLU A 114 -38.04 -0.32 -3.57
N GLU A 115 -37.95 -0.29 -4.90
CA GLU A 115 -37.31 -1.33 -5.74
C GLU A 115 -35.85 -0.98 -6.11
N VAL A 116 -35.04 -0.52 -5.16
CA VAL A 116 -33.64 -0.19 -5.40
C VAL A 116 -32.77 -1.43 -5.26
N LEU A 117 -31.91 -1.68 -6.26
CA LEU A 117 -30.76 -2.59 -6.11
C LEU A 117 -29.50 -1.82 -5.79
N TYR A 118 -28.74 -2.38 -4.88
CA TYR A 118 -27.46 -1.84 -4.42
C TYR A 118 -26.31 -2.63 -5.02
N LEU A 119 -25.27 -1.92 -5.44
CA LEU A 119 -23.98 -2.49 -5.79
C LEU A 119 -22.94 -1.95 -4.82
N PRO A 120 -22.55 -2.72 -3.81
CA PRO A 120 -21.58 -2.27 -2.84
C PRO A 120 -20.15 -2.44 -3.35
N PHE A 121 -19.33 -1.41 -3.08
CA PHE A 121 -17.90 -1.39 -3.30
C PHE A 121 -17.18 -1.15 -1.99
N LEU A 122 -16.06 -1.82 -1.81
CA LEU A 122 -15.07 -1.49 -0.80
C LEU A 122 -13.81 -1.01 -1.51
N VAL A 123 -13.49 0.27 -1.34
CA VAL A 123 -12.24 0.82 -1.83
C VAL A 123 -11.25 0.86 -0.68
N HIS A 124 -10.16 0.12 -0.83
CA HIS A 124 -9.07 0.08 0.11
C HIS A 124 -7.88 0.85 -0.46
N VAL A 125 -7.52 1.95 0.22
CA VAL A 125 -6.39 2.79 -0.16
C VAL A 125 -5.13 2.25 0.50
N LEU A 126 -4.14 1.87 -0.31
CA LEU A 126 -2.88 1.25 0.15
C LEU A 126 -1.86 2.31 0.56
N ASN A 127 -1.61 3.26 -0.34
CA ASN A 127 -0.64 4.32 -0.13
C ASN A 127 -1.34 5.66 -0.32
N MET A 128 -1.61 6.33 0.77
CA MET A 128 -2.11 7.69 0.72
C MET A 128 -0.95 8.67 0.77
N ASN A 129 -1.00 9.70 -0.07
CA ASN A 129 0.00 10.76 -0.02
C ASN A 129 0.04 11.33 1.41
N SER A 130 1.24 11.44 1.99
CA SER A 130 1.48 11.92 3.36
C SER A 130 0.95 13.34 3.64
N SER A 131 0.50 14.06 2.61
CA SER A 131 -0.14 15.37 2.74
C SER A 131 -1.57 15.31 3.28
N TRP A 132 -2.26 14.16 3.22
CA TRP A 132 -3.62 13.98 3.71
C TRP A 132 -3.62 13.66 5.21
N LYS A 133 -4.39 14.42 5.98
CA LYS A 133 -4.55 14.27 7.42
C LYS A 133 -5.96 13.80 7.77
N GLU A 134 -6.16 13.38 9.00
CA GLU A 134 -7.48 12.97 9.49
C GLU A 134 -8.51 14.12 9.45
N GLU A 135 -8.03 15.36 9.57
CA GLU A 135 -8.83 16.58 9.44
C GLU A 135 -9.46 16.74 8.03
N ASP A 136 -8.85 16.13 7.01
CA ASP A 136 -9.29 16.20 5.61
C ASP A 136 -10.40 15.19 5.26
N ARG A 137 -10.91 14.41 6.22
CA ARG A 137 -11.92 13.36 5.97
C ARG A 137 -13.16 13.83 5.24
N GLY A 138 -13.67 15.00 5.59
CA GLY A 138 -14.84 15.60 4.93
C GLY A 138 -14.58 15.90 3.46
N LEU A 139 -13.40 16.42 3.16
CA LEU A 139 -12.96 16.71 1.79
C LEU A 139 -12.76 15.42 0.99
N LEU A 140 -12.13 14.41 1.58
CA LEU A 140 -11.98 13.09 0.96
C LEU A 140 -13.32 12.44 0.64
N ARG A 141 -14.28 12.49 1.57
CA ARG A 141 -15.64 11.99 1.35
C ARG A 141 -16.31 12.66 0.14
N SER A 142 -16.25 13.98 0.09
CA SER A 142 -16.83 14.74 -1.02
C SER A 142 -16.14 14.42 -2.34
N THR A 143 -14.83 14.30 -2.33
CA THR A 143 -14.02 13.92 -3.50
C THR A 143 -14.40 12.53 -4.01
N TYR A 144 -14.47 11.53 -3.13
CA TYR A 144 -14.85 10.17 -3.53
C TYR A 144 -16.30 10.10 -4.03
N TYR A 145 -17.21 10.82 -3.37
CA TYR A 145 -18.60 10.93 -3.82
C TYR A 145 -18.67 11.47 -5.25
N ASN A 146 -17.99 12.58 -5.52
CA ASN A 146 -18.00 13.23 -6.84
C ASN A 146 -17.39 12.32 -7.93
N ILE A 147 -16.26 11.69 -7.64
CA ILE A 147 -15.61 10.75 -8.58
C ILE A 147 -16.57 9.61 -8.95
N ILE A 148 -17.21 9.00 -7.96
CA ILE A 148 -18.13 7.88 -8.19
C ILE A 148 -19.35 8.35 -8.96
N ASP A 149 -19.91 9.51 -8.60
CA ASP A 149 -21.09 10.07 -9.23
C ASP A 149 -20.85 10.36 -10.72
N GLU A 150 -19.70 10.95 -11.04
CA GLU A 150 -19.29 11.26 -12.41
C GLU A 150 -19.07 9.98 -13.24
N ILE A 151 -18.33 9.03 -12.72
CA ILE A 151 -18.03 7.76 -13.41
C ILE A 151 -19.30 6.93 -13.63
N MET A 152 -20.24 6.97 -12.68
CA MET A 152 -21.49 6.21 -12.72
C MET A 152 -22.64 6.95 -13.41
N LEU A 153 -22.42 8.19 -13.85
CA LEU A 153 -23.41 9.00 -14.57
C LEU A 153 -24.11 8.27 -15.73
N PRO A 154 -23.39 7.47 -16.59
CA PRO A 154 -24.03 6.77 -17.70
C PRO A 154 -25.09 5.74 -17.28
N PHE A 155 -25.12 5.33 -16.01
CA PHE A 155 -26.09 4.36 -15.49
C PHE A 155 -27.29 5.00 -14.80
N GLN A 156 -27.31 6.33 -14.66
CA GLN A 156 -28.35 7.06 -13.94
C GLN A 156 -28.55 6.54 -12.51
N THR A 157 -27.44 6.33 -11.83
CA THR A 157 -27.39 5.83 -10.45
C THR A 157 -27.28 6.97 -9.46
N ARG A 158 -27.40 6.64 -8.18
CA ARG A 158 -27.00 7.49 -7.06
C ARG A 158 -26.06 6.71 -6.14
N ASN A 159 -25.32 7.40 -5.31
CA ASN A 159 -24.37 6.75 -4.43
C ASN A 159 -24.36 7.34 -3.02
N VAL A 160 -23.94 6.53 -2.07
CA VAL A 160 -23.61 6.91 -0.70
C VAL A 160 -22.22 6.40 -0.38
N VAL A 161 -21.34 7.29 0.06
CA VAL A 161 -19.99 6.97 0.51
C VAL A 161 -19.96 6.99 2.04
N VAL A 162 -19.50 5.91 2.65
CA VAL A 162 -19.34 5.75 4.09
C VAL A 162 -17.86 5.51 4.37
N LEU A 163 -17.22 6.46 5.05
CA LEU A 163 -15.79 6.37 5.38
C LEU A 163 -15.54 5.36 6.49
N ARG A 164 -14.45 4.61 6.37
CA ARG A 164 -13.99 3.69 7.43
C ARG A 164 -13.11 4.44 8.44
N ASN A 165 -13.18 4.02 9.69
CA ASN A 165 -12.30 4.54 10.74
C ASN A 165 -10.90 3.93 10.70
N GLU A 166 -10.77 2.77 10.06
CA GLU A 166 -9.50 2.05 9.91
C GLU A 166 -8.86 2.41 8.57
N GLY A 167 -7.72 3.07 8.61
CA GLY A 167 -6.97 3.49 7.43
C GLY A 167 -7.51 4.77 6.80
N VAL A 168 -6.62 5.73 6.59
CA VAL A 168 -6.96 7.01 5.97
C VAL A 168 -7.41 6.77 4.54
N GLY A 169 -8.63 7.23 4.22
CA GLY A 169 -9.17 7.21 2.86
C GLY A 169 -9.85 5.93 2.40
N SER A 170 -9.84 4.82 3.16
CA SER A 170 -10.62 3.63 2.80
C SER A 170 -12.11 3.83 3.09
N PHE A 171 -12.99 3.35 2.20
CA PHE A 171 -14.43 3.59 2.31
C PHE A 171 -15.27 2.47 1.69
N ILE A 172 -16.55 2.41 2.07
CA ILE A 172 -17.57 1.63 1.40
C ILE A 172 -18.46 2.60 0.59
N ALA A 173 -18.65 2.33 -0.70
CA ALA A 173 -19.61 3.01 -1.53
C ALA A 173 -20.77 2.10 -1.86
N LEU A 174 -21.98 2.60 -1.69
CA LEU A 174 -23.20 1.92 -2.08
C LEU A 174 -23.76 2.64 -3.32
N ILE A 175 -23.68 2.00 -4.48
CA ILE A 175 -24.24 2.52 -5.72
C ILE A 175 -25.63 1.96 -5.87
N MET A 176 -26.60 2.85 -6.06
CA MET A 176 -28.02 2.53 -6.07
C MET A 176 -28.58 2.63 -7.47
N PHE A 177 -29.21 1.54 -7.92
CA PHE A 177 -29.88 1.40 -9.19
C PHE A 177 -31.37 1.37 -8.99
N GLY A 178 -32.05 2.47 -9.33
CA GLY A 178 -33.51 2.57 -9.33
C GLY A 178 -34.16 1.98 -10.58
N SER A 179 -35.47 2.12 -10.71
CA SER A 179 -36.25 1.60 -11.86
C SER A 179 -35.82 2.18 -13.21
N GLY A 180 -35.27 3.43 -13.23
CA GLY A 180 -34.76 4.09 -14.44
C GLY A 180 -33.28 3.83 -14.73
N SER A 181 -32.57 3.10 -13.89
CA SER A 181 -31.15 2.90 -14.03
C SER A 181 -30.79 1.86 -15.11
N VAL A 182 -29.73 2.14 -15.86
CA VAL A 182 -29.23 1.24 -16.90
C VAL A 182 -28.35 0.16 -16.25
N ARG A 183 -28.68 -1.13 -16.49
CA ARG A 183 -27.92 -2.29 -15.95
C ARG A 183 -27.23 -3.02 -17.09
N ASN A 184 -26.01 -2.62 -17.41
CA ASN A 184 -25.15 -3.27 -18.39
C ASN A 184 -23.86 -3.68 -17.72
N GLN A 185 -23.65 -5.00 -17.54
CA GLN A 185 -22.49 -5.53 -16.80
C GLN A 185 -21.16 -5.22 -17.47
N ASP A 186 -21.05 -5.31 -18.79
CA ASP A 186 -19.79 -5.06 -19.50
C ASP A 186 -19.36 -3.60 -19.35
N ARG A 187 -20.31 -2.67 -19.52
CA ARG A 187 -20.06 -1.25 -19.28
C ARG A 187 -19.75 -0.94 -17.83
N LEU A 188 -20.36 -1.67 -16.91
CA LEU A 188 -20.10 -1.49 -15.48
C LEU A 188 -18.66 -1.85 -15.13
N LEU A 189 -18.14 -2.96 -15.63
CA LEU A 189 -16.74 -3.36 -15.43
C LEU A 189 -15.79 -2.32 -16.00
N GLU A 190 -16.04 -1.81 -17.20
CA GLU A 190 -15.26 -0.74 -17.80
C GLU A 190 -15.23 0.51 -16.90
N GLN A 191 -16.37 0.88 -16.29
CA GLN A 191 -16.41 2.05 -15.40
C GLN A 191 -15.71 1.79 -14.05
N ILE A 192 -15.72 0.57 -13.53
CA ILE A 192 -14.94 0.21 -12.35
C ILE A 192 -13.43 0.29 -12.67
N GLU A 193 -13.01 -0.14 -13.85
CA GLU A 193 -11.62 -0.01 -14.32
C GLU A 193 -11.23 1.46 -14.46
N ASN A 194 -12.11 2.28 -15.03
CA ASN A 194 -11.91 3.74 -15.12
C ASN A 194 -11.77 4.38 -13.74
N MET A 195 -12.59 3.98 -12.77
CA MET A 195 -12.52 4.45 -11.38
C MET A 195 -11.16 4.10 -10.76
N HIS A 196 -10.68 2.88 -10.94
CA HIS A 196 -9.38 2.44 -10.45
C HIS A 196 -8.23 3.25 -11.05
N VAL A 197 -8.25 3.43 -12.39
CA VAL A 197 -7.26 4.25 -13.11
C VAL A 197 -7.31 5.71 -12.65
N PHE A 198 -8.50 6.23 -12.38
CA PHE A 198 -8.69 7.59 -11.90
C PHE A 198 -8.05 7.81 -10.53
N PHE A 199 -8.28 6.92 -9.58
CA PHE A 199 -7.62 6.98 -8.26
C PHE A 199 -6.09 6.93 -8.39
N GLN A 200 -5.55 6.06 -9.24
CA GLN A 200 -4.11 5.99 -9.44
C GLN A 200 -3.51 7.26 -10.04
N LYS A 201 -4.12 7.76 -11.11
CA LYS A 201 -3.56 8.89 -11.86
C LYS A 201 -3.79 10.25 -11.18
N LEU A 202 -5.00 10.47 -10.70
CA LEU A 202 -5.43 11.77 -10.22
C LEU A 202 -5.10 11.98 -8.75
N MET A 203 -5.38 10.99 -7.92
CA MET A 203 -5.12 11.07 -6.49
C MET A 203 -3.74 10.54 -6.09
N LYS A 204 -2.97 9.99 -7.04
CA LYS A 204 -1.67 9.34 -6.81
C LYS A 204 -1.73 8.34 -5.65
N THR A 205 -2.84 7.61 -5.57
CA THR A 205 -3.07 6.58 -4.56
C THR A 205 -3.10 5.21 -5.21
N GLU A 206 -2.48 4.22 -4.58
CA GLU A 206 -2.70 2.83 -4.94
C GLU A 206 -3.92 2.31 -4.21
N THR A 207 -4.84 1.70 -4.95
CA THR A 207 -6.11 1.23 -4.40
C THR A 207 -6.40 -0.21 -4.80
N ILE A 208 -7.13 -0.90 -3.93
CA ILE A 208 -7.79 -2.15 -4.27
C ILE A 208 -9.29 -1.88 -4.23
N ILE A 209 -9.99 -2.18 -5.32
CA ILE A 209 -11.43 -2.06 -5.41
C ILE A 209 -12.03 -3.47 -5.32
N TYR A 210 -12.73 -3.75 -4.24
CA TYR A 210 -13.54 -4.96 -4.11
C TYR A 210 -14.99 -4.59 -4.44
N TYR A 211 -15.65 -5.39 -5.28
CA TYR A 211 -17.05 -5.17 -5.60
C TYR A 211 -17.86 -6.46 -5.49
N GLY A 212 -19.14 -6.30 -5.13
CA GLY A 212 -20.07 -7.40 -4.95
C GLY A 212 -21.00 -7.60 -6.12
N ASP A 213 -22.02 -8.41 -5.91
CA ASP A 213 -23.16 -8.56 -6.80
C ASP A 213 -24.24 -7.54 -6.44
N PHE A 214 -25.18 -7.33 -7.36
CA PHE A 214 -26.39 -6.56 -7.08
C PHE A 214 -27.18 -7.24 -5.97
N CYS A 215 -27.59 -6.48 -4.97
CA CYS A 215 -28.37 -7.00 -3.84
C CYS A 215 -29.44 -6.00 -3.38
N GLY A 216 -30.47 -6.49 -2.72
CA GLY A 216 -31.44 -5.67 -2.02
C GLY A 216 -30.87 -5.10 -0.71
N PHE A 217 -31.58 -4.15 -0.10
CA PHE A 217 -31.14 -3.51 1.14
C PHE A 217 -30.85 -4.51 2.25
N GLU A 218 -31.69 -5.51 2.45
CA GLU A 218 -31.55 -6.51 3.51
C GLU A 218 -30.32 -7.41 3.33
N GLN A 219 -29.82 -7.52 2.10
CA GLN A 219 -28.63 -8.31 1.76
C GLN A 219 -27.33 -7.50 1.85
N LEU A 220 -27.41 -6.18 2.05
CA LEU A 220 -26.22 -5.30 2.11
C LEU A 220 -25.25 -5.72 3.21
N TYR A 221 -25.78 -6.09 4.37
CA TYR A 221 -24.99 -6.57 5.49
C TYR A 221 -24.10 -7.77 5.10
N ASP A 222 -24.72 -8.82 4.52
CA ASP A 222 -23.99 -10.03 4.13
C ASP A 222 -22.99 -9.72 3.01
N MET A 223 -23.39 -8.89 2.03
CA MET A 223 -22.51 -8.55 0.92
C MET A 223 -21.32 -7.69 1.38
N CYS A 224 -21.53 -6.70 2.21
CA CYS A 224 -20.42 -5.92 2.78
C CYS A 224 -19.53 -6.77 3.70
N GLY A 225 -20.11 -7.70 4.44
CA GLY A 225 -19.35 -8.69 5.22
C GLY A 225 -18.42 -9.53 4.34
N ARG A 226 -18.88 -9.97 3.17
CA ARG A 226 -18.08 -10.70 2.19
C ARG A 226 -16.97 -9.84 1.59
N LEU A 227 -17.26 -8.57 1.22
CA LEU A 227 -16.24 -7.62 0.76
C LEU A 227 -15.12 -7.42 1.80
N LEU A 228 -15.49 -7.26 3.05
CA LEU A 228 -14.55 -7.11 4.17
C LEU A 228 -13.74 -8.38 4.41
N ALA A 229 -14.35 -9.56 4.26
CA ALA A 229 -13.65 -10.83 4.37
C ALA A 229 -12.60 -10.99 3.25
N GLU A 230 -12.94 -10.64 2.00
CA GLU A 230 -12.00 -10.61 0.88
C GLU A 230 -10.83 -9.65 1.14
N GLN A 231 -11.12 -8.44 1.62
CA GLN A 231 -10.06 -7.49 1.99
C GLN A 231 -9.17 -8.03 3.11
N LYS A 232 -9.78 -8.59 4.17
CA LYS A 232 -9.02 -9.16 5.29
C LYS A 232 -8.12 -10.32 4.87
N ASN A 233 -8.54 -11.10 3.88
CA ASN A 233 -7.78 -12.24 3.38
C ASN A 233 -6.73 -11.86 2.34
N ASN A 234 -6.76 -10.64 1.82
CA ASN A 234 -5.77 -10.16 0.88
C ASN A 234 -4.49 -9.72 1.61
N VAL A 235 -3.49 -10.57 1.59
CA VAL A 235 -2.17 -10.33 2.21
C VAL A 235 -1.15 -9.70 1.27
N ARG A 236 -1.51 -9.52 -0.01
CA ARG A 236 -0.58 -9.02 -1.04
C ARG A 236 -0.54 -7.51 -1.14
N ASN A 237 -1.66 -6.85 -0.81
CA ASN A 237 -1.85 -5.41 -0.95
C ASN A 237 -1.36 -4.85 -2.30
N VAL A 238 -1.64 -5.59 -3.38
CA VAL A 238 -1.32 -5.15 -4.74
C VAL A 238 -2.53 -4.44 -5.32
N SER A 239 -2.31 -3.27 -5.89
CA SER A 239 -3.35 -2.46 -6.55
C SER A 239 -4.07 -3.27 -7.63
N ARG A 240 -5.38 -3.46 -7.49
CA ARG A 240 -6.21 -4.27 -8.40
C ARG A 240 -7.70 -4.06 -8.20
N ILE A 241 -8.49 -4.61 -9.13
CA ILE A 241 -9.93 -4.76 -9.01
C ILE A 241 -10.23 -6.23 -8.74
N GLN A 242 -11.13 -6.51 -7.81
CA GLN A 242 -11.47 -7.87 -7.40
C GLN A 242 -12.98 -8.00 -7.13
N ARG A 243 -13.63 -8.93 -7.83
CA ARG A 243 -15.01 -9.31 -7.52
C ARG A 243 -15.03 -10.31 -6.36
N VAL A 244 -16.01 -10.16 -5.48
CA VAL A 244 -16.24 -11.13 -4.39
C VAL A 244 -16.56 -12.51 -4.95
N GLY A 245 -15.83 -13.53 -4.48
CA GLY A 245 -16.01 -14.92 -4.89
C GLY A 245 -15.16 -15.36 -6.10
N GLU A 246 -14.42 -14.45 -6.75
CA GLU A 246 -13.44 -14.82 -7.79
C GLU A 246 -12.12 -15.30 -7.22
N SER A 247 -11.75 -14.85 -6.03
CA SER A 247 -10.70 -15.50 -5.25
C SER A 247 -11.24 -16.87 -4.87
N GLY A 248 -10.68 -17.93 -5.45
CA GLY A 248 -11.12 -19.31 -5.18
C GLY A 248 -11.34 -19.51 -3.68
N ILE A 249 -12.27 -20.37 -3.32
CA ILE A 249 -12.57 -20.72 -1.92
C ILE A 249 -11.23 -20.83 -1.21
N PHE A 250 -10.97 -19.91 -0.26
CA PHE A 250 -9.75 -19.94 0.54
C PHE A 250 -9.74 -21.26 1.32
N GLY A 251 -9.35 -22.33 0.63
CA GLY A 251 -9.00 -23.59 1.25
C GLY A 251 -7.85 -23.29 2.19
N GLY A 252 -7.97 -23.64 3.46
CA GLY A 252 -6.95 -23.38 4.44
C GLY A 252 -5.60 -23.88 3.92
N GLY A 253 -4.71 -22.94 3.55
CA GLY A 253 -3.38 -23.25 3.07
C GLY A 253 -2.71 -24.14 4.12
N SER A 254 -2.16 -25.28 3.71
CA SER A 254 -1.49 -26.16 4.65
C SER A 254 -0.21 -25.50 5.14
N MET A 255 0.02 -25.58 6.45
CA MET A 255 1.29 -25.14 7.04
C MET A 255 2.46 -25.87 6.38
N PRO A 256 3.54 -25.19 6.02
CA PRO A 256 4.70 -25.82 5.41
C PRO A 256 5.57 -26.57 6.45
N GLU A 257 5.04 -27.64 7.04
CA GLU A 257 5.68 -28.36 8.15
C GLU A 257 7.11 -28.80 7.84
N ALA A 258 7.36 -29.31 6.64
CA ALA A 258 8.70 -29.71 6.21
C ALA A 258 9.68 -28.52 6.19
N ARG A 259 9.20 -27.32 5.84
CA ARG A 259 10.03 -26.12 5.86
C ARG A 259 10.28 -25.61 7.27
N LEU A 260 9.27 -25.65 8.14
CA LEU A 260 9.45 -25.32 9.55
C LEU A 260 10.48 -26.23 10.23
N ALA A 261 10.48 -27.52 9.93
CA ALA A 261 11.49 -28.45 10.41
C ALA A 261 12.90 -28.08 9.90
N SER A 262 13.02 -27.71 8.62
CA SER A 262 14.29 -27.23 8.03
C SER A 262 14.76 -25.94 8.69
N TRP A 263 13.87 -24.97 8.95
CA TRP A 263 14.21 -23.72 9.63
C TRP A 263 14.64 -23.93 11.07
N LYS A 264 13.99 -24.82 11.81
CA LYS A 264 14.43 -25.23 13.15
C LYS A 264 15.84 -25.83 13.11
N THR A 265 16.15 -26.63 12.10
CA THR A 265 17.49 -27.19 11.92
C THR A 265 18.53 -26.10 11.68
N LEU A 266 18.26 -25.13 10.79
CA LEU A 266 19.17 -24.00 10.56
C LEU A 266 19.38 -23.16 11.81
N LEU A 267 18.32 -22.93 12.58
CA LEU A 267 18.38 -22.19 13.85
C LEU A 267 19.26 -22.91 14.89
N ASN A 268 19.11 -24.23 15.03
CA ASN A 268 19.90 -25.04 15.96
C ASN A 268 21.36 -25.15 15.54
N GLN A 269 21.67 -25.01 14.26
CA GLN A 269 23.03 -24.98 13.71
C GLN A 269 23.66 -23.58 13.75
N ASP A 270 22.98 -22.59 14.35
CA ASP A 270 23.40 -21.19 14.40
C ASP A 270 23.56 -20.51 13.02
N ARG A 271 22.87 -21.02 12.00
CA ARG A 271 22.91 -20.53 10.62
C ARG A 271 21.81 -19.49 10.38
N LEU A 272 21.83 -18.39 11.17
CA LEU A 272 20.78 -17.38 11.17
C LEU A 272 20.62 -16.69 9.80
N MET A 273 21.70 -16.44 9.06
CA MET A 273 21.64 -15.80 7.74
C MET A 273 21.04 -16.71 6.66
N ASP A 274 21.30 -18.02 6.75
CA ASP A 274 20.67 -19.00 5.86
C ASP A 274 19.19 -19.17 6.20
N LEU A 275 18.85 -19.14 7.49
CA LEU A 275 17.48 -19.13 7.98
C LEU A 275 16.73 -17.91 7.41
N LYS A 276 17.28 -16.70 7.56
CA LYS A 276 16.73 -15.48 6.99
C LYS A 276 16.44 -15.63 5.50
N SER A 277 17.46 -16.02 4.74
CA SER A 277 17.36 -16.17 3.28
C SER A 277 16.31 -17.22 2.87
N SER A 278 16.17 -18.29 3.65
CA SER A 278 15.19 -19.34 3.41
C SER A 278 13.75 -18.88 3.71
N ILE A 279 13.54 -18.15 4.82
CA ILE A 279 12.23 -17.59 5.18
C ILE A 279 11.80 -16.54 4.15
N VAL A 280 12.66 -15.58 3.82
CA VAL A 280 12.37 -14.52 2.84
C VAL A 280 11.98 -15.10 1.49
N ARG A 281 12.76 -16.06 0.98
CA ARG A 281 12.48 -16.74 -0.29
C ARG A 281 11.14 -17.49 -0.25
N TYR A 282 10.81 -18.08 0.88
CA TYR A 282 9.49 -18.72 1.04
C TYR A 282 8.36 -17.71 1.05
N LEU A 283 8.51 -16.57 1.74
CA LEU A 283 7.51 -15.50 1.75
C LEU A 283 7.33 -14.89 0.34
N ASP A 284 8.42 -14.72 -0.42
CA ASP A 284 8.36 -14.30 -1.83
C ASP A 284 7.60 -15.31 -2.71
N TYR A 285 7.86 -16.60 -2.54
CA TYR A 285 7.11 -17.65 -3.21
C TYR A 285 5.63 -17.63 -2.79
N TYR A 286 5.36 -17.54 -1.48
CA TYR A 286 4.01 -17.55 -0.93
C TYR A 286 3.22 -16.31 -1.36
N SER A 287 3.86 -15.16 -1.48
CA SER A 287 3.22 -13.94 -1.98
C SER A 287 2.64 -14.09 -3.40
N ASN A 288 3.21 -14.98 -4.20
CA ASN A 288 2.75 -15.25 -5.57
C ASN A 288 1.82 -16.47 -5.68
N SER A 289 1.60 -17.20 -4.58
CA SER A 289 0.72 -18.37 -4.55
C SER A 289 -0.76 -17.96 -4.55
N SER A 290 -1.63 -18.71 -5.25
CA SER A 290 -3.09 -18.55 -5.17
C SER A 290 -3.64 -18.81 -3.77
N ASP A 291 -2.93 -19.59 -2.96
CA ASP A 291 -3.34 -20.00 -1.61
C ASP A 291 -2.93 -18.97 -0.54
N ALA A 292 -2.30 -17.86 -0.94
CA ALA A 292 -1.88 -16.81 -0.03
C ALA A 292 -3.09 -16.18 0.68
N ASN A 293 -3.21 -16.45 1.99
CA ASN A 293 -4.28 -15.96 2.83
C ASN A 293 -3.77 -15.57 4.22
N ARG A 294 -4.57 -14.78 4.92
CA ARG A 294 -4.19 -14.19 6.20
C ARG A 294 -4.06 -15.19 7.34
N ASP A 295 -4.91 -16.20 7.37
CA ASP A 295 -4.90 -17.23 8.44
C ASP A 295 -3.60 -18.04 8.39
N THR A 296 -3.19 -18.48 7.20
CA THR A 296 -1.92 -19.20 7.01
C THR A 296 -0.73 -18.30 7.32
N LEU A 297 -0.78 -17.02 6.93
CA LEU A 297 0.31 -16.07 7.22
C LEU A 297 0.45 -15.81 8.73
N MET A 298 -0.67 -15.68 9.44
CA MET A 298 -0.70 -15.56 10.90
C MET A 298 -0.08 -16.80 11.59
N LYS A 299 -0.49 -18.00 11.20
CA LYS A 299 0.05 -19.25 11.74
C LYS A 299 1.54 -19.40 11.45
N LEU A 300 1.97 -19.04 10.23
CA LEU A 300 3.36 -19.03 9.83
C LEU A 300 4.19 -18.04 10.67
N HIS A 301 3.70 -16.83 10.85
CA HIS A 301 4.32 -15.81 11.69
C HIS A 301 4.43 -16.30 13.15
N GLN A 302 3.37 -16.90 13.70
CA GLN A 302 3.40 -17.46 15.04
C GLN A 302 4.54 -18.50 15.19
N ALA A 303 4.63 -19.44 14.26
CA ALA A 303 5.66 -20.47 14.29
C ALA A 303 7.08 -19.88 14.18
N ILE A 304 7.29 -18.88 13.32
CA ILE A 304 8.57 -18.17 13.18
C ILE A 304 8.88 -17.38 14.45
N SER A 305 7.89 -16.69 15.03
CA SER A 305 8.06 -15.92 16.27
C SER A 305 8.45 -16.81 17.44
N GLU A 306 7.79 -17.96 17.61
CA GLU A 306 8.16 -18.96 18.63
C GLU A 306 9.62 -19.41 18.49
N MET A 307 10.06 -19.63 17.25
CA MET A 307 11.45 -20.02 16.97
C MET A 307 12.44 -18.91 17.34
N LEU A 308 12.17 -17.66 16.93
CA LEU A 308 13.08 -16.54 17.15
C LEU A 308 13.11 -16.11 18.63
N LEU A 309 11.94 -16.01 19.28
CA LEU A 309 11.84 -15.68 20.71
C LEU A 309 12.45 -16.81 21.59
N GLY A 310 12.26 -18.07 21.21
CA GLY A 310 12.91 -19.21 21.86
C GLY A 310 14.43 -19.16 21.74
N ARG A 311 14.97 -18.72 20.58
CA ARG A 311 16.39 -18.49 20.40
C ARG A 311 16.92 -17.36 21.27
N MET A 312 16.21 -16.22 21.32
CA MET A 312 16.53 -15.10 22.20
C MET A 312 16.66 -15.56 23.66
N ALA A 313 15.66 -16.30 24.13
CA ALA A 313 15.66 -16.84 25.50
C ALA A 313 16.86 -17.80 25.74
N SER A 314 17.22 -18.64 24.77
CA SER A 314 18.36 -19.56 24.89
C SER A 314 19.72 -18.86 24.94
N MET A 315 19.79 -17.61 24.45
CA MET A 315 21.01 -16.80 24.42
C MET A 315 21.05 -15.71 25.50
N ASP A 316 20.05 -15.70 26.40
CA ASP A 316 19.86 -14.66 27.44
C ASP A 316 19.77 -13.24 26.87
N ILE A 317 19.21 -13.11 25.65
CA ILE A 317 19.00 -11.83 24.96
C ILE A 317 17.62 -11.30 25.37
N ASN A 318 17.58 -10.06 25.91
CA ASN A 318 16.34 -9.42 26.24
C ASN A 318 15.62 -8.86 24.99
N SER A 319 14.30 -8.83 25.04
CA SER A 319 13.50 -8.25 23.95
C SER A 319 13.83 -6.77 23.70
N ALA A 320 14.19 -6.01 24.74
CA ALA A 320 14.62 -4.62 24.62
C ALA A 320 15.93 -4.40 23.82
N ASP A 321 16.76 -5.44 23.71
CA ASP A 321 18.00 -5.39 22.93
C ASP A 321 17.73 -5.59 21.42
N VAL A 322 16.63 -6.27 21.09
CA VAL A 322 16.24 -6.62 19.71
C VAL A 322 15.24 -5.61 19.13
N PHE A 323 14.25 -5.20 19.93
CA PHE A 323 13.19 -4.28 19.51
C PHE A 323 13.49 -2.85 19.93
N ASP A 324 13.33 -1.90 19.02
CA ASP A 324 13.60 -0.49 19.21
C ASP A 324 12.53 0.40 18.52
N GLU A 325 12.83 1.70 18.34
CA GLU A 325 11.92 2.65 17.67
C GLU A 325 11.67 2.33 16.18
N LYS A 326 12.55 1.56 15.53
CA LYS A 326 12.39 1.17 14.11
C LYS A 326 11.46 0.00 13.92
N LEU A 327 11.46 -0.92 14.89
CA LEU A 327 10.55 -2.06 14.94
C LEU A 327 10.21 -2.33 16.41
N THR A 328 9.01 -1.95 16.83
CA THR A 328 8.56 -2.27 18.18
C THR A 328 8.15 -3.74 18.27
N TYR A 329 8.14 -4.28 19.50
CA TYR A 329 7.61 -5.63 19.74
C TYR A 329 6.15 -5.76 19.26
N TYR A 330 5.37 -4.70 19.42
CA TYR A 330 3.98 -4.67 18.94
C TYR A 330 3.93 -4.78 17.41
N ASP A 331 4.73 -4.01 16.67
CA ASP A 331 4.76 -4.06 15.22
C ASP A 331 5.19 -5.44 14.72
N PHE A 332 6.20 -6.04 15.37
CA PHE A 332 6.61 -7.42 15.07
C PHE A 332 5.47 -8.42 15.28
N MET A 333 4.74 -8.34 16.38
CA MET A 333 3.63 -9.26 16.68
C MET A 333 2.46 -9.16 15.71
N TYR A 334 2.31 -8.03 15.02
CA TYR A 334 1.20 -7.77 14.11
C TYR A 334 1.61 -7.64 12.63
N CYS A 335 2.89 -7.77 12.28
CA CYS A 335 3.40 -7.65 10.91
C CYS A 335 2.84 -8.71 9.93
N TRP A 336 2.28 -9.81 10.44
CA TRP A 336 1.63 -10.85 9.63
C TRP A 336 0.40 -10.38 8.84
N ARG A 337 -0.07 -9.17 9.10
CA ARG A 337 -1.21 -8.57 8.39
C ARG A 337 -0.89 -8.28 6.93
N GLU A 338 0.39 -8.04 6.64
CA GLU A 338 0.91 -7.82 5.31
C GLU A 338 2.24 -8.57 5.11
N ILE A 339 2.38 -9.23 3.96
CA ILE A 339 3.50 -10.13 3.72
C ILE A 339 4.85 -9.38 3.62
N ASN A 340 4.87 -8.16 3.09
CA ASN A 340 6.09 -7.35 3.01
C ASN A 340 6.50 -6.80 4.38
N GLU A 341 5.54 -6.39 5.21
CA GLU A 341 5.80 -6.00 6.60
C GLU A 341 6.38 -7.17 7.40
N MET A 342 5.78 -8.36 7.27
CA MET A 342 6.27 -9.58 7.91
C MET A 342 7.69 -9.92 7.48
N LYS A 343 7.98 -9.79 6.20
CA LYS A 343 9.32 -10.04 5.64
C LYS A 343 10.35 -9.08 6.23
N THR A 344 10.06 -7.78 6.19
CA THR A 344 10.93 -6.73 6.74
C THR A 344 11.16 -6.90 8.24
N ALA A 345 10.11 -7.21 8.99
CA ALA A 345 10.19 -7.41 10.44
C ALA A 345 11.03 -8.64 10.81
N ILE A 346 10.85 -9.77 10.11
CA ILE A 346 11.64 -10.98 10.33
C ILE A 346 13.12 -10.74 9.97
N GLU A 347 13.39 -10.07 8.84
CA GLU A 347 14.76 -9.69 8.46
C GLU A 347 15.42 -8.83 9.51
N TYR A 348 14.69 -7.85 10.06
CA TYR A 348 15.18 -6.98 11.11
C TYR A 348 15.55 -7.77 12.37
N VAL A 349 14.64 -8.60 12.87
CA VAL A 349 14.87 -9.40 14.09
C VAL A 349 16.05 -10.33 13.93
N ILE A 350 16.14 -11.07 12.80
CA ILE A 350 17.26 -12.00 12.57
C ILE A 350 18.59 -11.24 12.46
N ASN A 351 18.62 -10.07 11.80
CA ASN A 351 19.83 -9.26 11.72
C ASN A 351 20.29 -8.81 13.13
N ARG A 352 19.35 -8.36 13.96
CA ARG A 352 19.66 -7.98 15.36
C ARG A 352 20.17 -9.18 16.18
N LEU A 353 19.56 -10.35 16.01
CA LEU A 353 20.04 -11.58 16.66
C LEU A 353 21.45 -11.94 16.23
N CYS A 354 21.78 -11.82 14.93
CA CYS A 354 23.15 -12.02 14.46
C CYS A 354 24.12 -11.04 15.14
N ASP A 355 23.74 -9.76 15.25
CA ASP A 355 24.60 -8.74 15.87
C ASP A 355 24.84 -9.00 17.37
N LEU A 356 23.85 -9.54 18.07
CA LEU A 356 23.93 -9.84 19.52
C LEU A 356 24.55 -11.21 19.83
N SER A 357 24.52 -12.14 18.88
CA SER A 357 25.03 -13.52 19.06
C SER A 357 26.55 -13.60 19.11
N ASP A 358 27.26 -12.65 18.52
CA ASP A 358 28.73 -12.70 18.41
C ASP A 358 29.37 -11.31 18.62
N PRO A 359 29.42 -10.84 19.88
CA PRO A 359 30.04 -9.54 20.19
C PRO A 359 31.53 -9.50 19.87
N ASP A 360 32.25 -10.65 19.78
CA ASP A 360 33.71 -10.68 19.87
C ASP A 360 34.49 -11.25 18.67
N GLY A 361 33.85 -11.63 17.54
CA GLY A 361 34.83 -11.79 16.50
C GLY A 361 34.78 -12.83 15.42
N GLN A 362 33.91 -13.80 15.36
CA GLN A 362 33.77 -14.56 14.08
C GLN A 362 33.07 -13.69 13.03
N ASP A 363 32.40 -12.65 13.44
CA ASP A 363 31.54 -11.84 12.57
C ASP A 363 32.20 -10.61 11.96
N VAL A 364 33.44 -10.32 12.21
CA VAL A 364 34.13 -9.26 11.45
C VAL A 364 34.02 -9.53 9.95
N ILE A 365 34.17 -10.79 9.54
CA ILE A 365 34.04 -11.15 8.13
C ILE A 365 32.60 -10.99 7.65
N GLN A 366 31.62 -11.41 8.43
CA GLN A 366 30.19 -11.28 8.08
C GLN A 366 29.75 -9.82 8.11
N ARG A 367 30.18 -9.02 9.10
CA ARG A 367 29.97 -7.56 9.13
C ARG A 367 30.57 -6.88 7.92
N THR A 368 31.77 -7.30 7.53
CA THR A 368 32.46 -6.77 6.34
C THR A 368 31.67 -7.13 5.07
N ILE A 369 31.22 -8.37 4.92
CA ILE A 369 30.40 -8.82 3.78
C ILE A 369 29.06 -8.06 3.74
N ARG A 370 28.41 -7.92 4.87
CA ARG A 370 27.13 -7.19 4.98
C ARG A 370 27.30 -5.73 4.57
N TYR A 371 28.34 -5.06 5.07
CA TYR A 371 28.64 -3.68 4.69
C TYR A 371 28.89 -3.54 3.19
N ILE A 372 29.67 -4.47 2.59
CA ILE A 372 29.92 -4.50 1.15
C ILE A 372 28.60 -4.58 0.38
N ARG A 373 27.71 -5.49 0.77
CA ARG A 373 26.42 -5.67 0.08
C ARG A 373 25.45 -4.50 0.23
N GLN A 374 25.46 -3.85 1.39
CA GLN A 374 24.59 -2.69 1.67
C GLN A 374 25.06 -1.41 0.95
N ASN A 375 26.35 -1.32 0.60
CA ASN A 375 26.95 -0.13 -0.03
C ASN A 375 27.53 -0.45 -1.39
N ILE A 376 27.02 -1.47 -2.07
CA ILE A 376 27.59 -2.01 -3.31
C ILE A 376 27.54 -0.99 -4.47
N ASP A 377 26.63 -0.04 -4.42
CA ASP A 377 26.43 1.05 -5.35
C ASP A 377 27.45 2.20 -5.19
N SER A 378 28.29 2.13 -4.15
CA SER A 378 29.29 3.15 -3.85
C SER A 378 30.73 2.63 -4.05
N ASP A 379 31.70 3.57 -3.96
CA ASP A 379 33.12 3.22 -3.97
C ASP A 379 33.55 2.81 -2.53
N ILE A 380 33.77 1.52 -2.32
CA ILE A 380 34.08 0.95 -1.01
C ILE A 380 35.60 0.88 -0.84
N LEU A 381 36.09 1.68 0.10
CA LEU A 381 37.51 1.67 0.48
C LEU A 381 37.81 0.65 1.59
N VAL A 382 38.91 -0.10 1.45
CA VAL A 382 39.34 -1.06 2.47
C VAL A 382 39.63 -0.39 3.81
N SER A 383 40.10 0.85 3.80
CA SER A 383 40.33 1.65 5.01
C SER A 383 39.05 1.94 5.78
N GLU A 384 37.98 2.30 5.08
CA GLU A 384 36.66 2.54 5.67
C GLU A 384 36.05 1.26 6.25
N LEU A 385 36.18 0.16 5.51
CA LEU A 385 35.77 -1.16 6.01
C LEU A 385 36.48 -1.52 7.32
N ALA A 386 37.80 -1.33 7.35
CA ALA A 386 38.61 -1.63 8.50
C ALA A 386 38.28 -0.76 9.72
N GLU A 387 38.07 0.53 9.51
CA GLU A 387 37.66 1.48 10.55
C GLU A 387 36.30 1.08 11.14
N ARG A 388 35.30 0.75 10.28
CA ARG A 388 33.98 0.33 10.75
C ARG A 388 33.96 -0.94 11.58
N VAL A 389 34.84 -1.89 11.26
CA VAL A 389 34.95 -3.12 12.03
C VAL A 389 35.98 -3.04 13.16
N GLY A 390 36.58 -1.86 13.38
CA GLY A 390 37.54 -1.62 14.45
C GLY A 390 38.87 -2.37 14.27
N MET A 391 39.32 -2.60 13.02
CA MET A 391 40.51 -3.39 12.72
C MET A 391 41.51 -2.65 11.84
N ASN A 392 42.77 -3.15 11.90
CA ASN A 392 43.78 -2.68 10.95
C ASN A 392 43.48 -3.22 9.53
N PRO A 393 43.58 -2.38 8.47
CA PRO A 393 43.26 -2.77 7.09
C PRO A 393 44.02 -4.00 6.58
N GLU A 394 45.30 -4.12 6.94
CA GLU A 394 46.12 -5.29 6.53
C GLU A 394 45.66 -6.57 7.23
N TYR A 395 45.33 -6.47 8.51
CA TYR A 395 44.81 -7.59 9.28
C TYR A 395 43.46 -8.05 8.76
N LEU A 396 42.53 -7.11 8.53
CA LEU A 396 41.23 -7.40 7.92
C LEU A 396 41.38 -8.09 6.56
N THR A 397 42.25 -7.59 5.68
CA THR A 397 42.50 -8.17 4.35
C THR A 397 43.00 -9.62 4.47
N ARG A 398 43.87 -9.88 5.44
CA ARG A 398 44.45 -11.23 5.66
C ARG A 398 43.42 -12.23 6.17
N ILE A 399 42.64 -11.86 7.21
CA ILE A 399 41.59 -12.74 7.76
C ILE A 399 40.45 -12.98 6.80
N PHE A 400 40.07 -11.93 6.05
CA PHE A 400 39.02 -11.99 5.03
C PHE A 400 39.41 -12.98 3.93
N LYS A 401 40.64 -12.90 3.41
CA LYS A 401 41.15 -13.85 2.41
C LYS A 401 41.22 -15.25 2.93
N LYS A 402 41.62 -15.44 4.20
CA LYS A 402 41.67 -16.75 4.86
C LYS A 402 40.29 -17.37 5.00
N SER A 403 39.29 -16.58 5.32
CA SER A 403 37.92 -17.04 5.56
C SER A 403 37.12 -17.26 4.27
N THR A 404 37.23 -16.32 3.29
CA THR A 404 36.40 -16.32 2.07
C THR A 404 37.12 -16.95 0.85
N GLY A 405 38.43 -17.10 0.91
CA GLY A 405 39.27 -17.50 -0.23
C GLY A 405 39.56 -16.35 -1.21
N TYR A 406 38.95 -15.21 -1.09
CA TYR A 406 39.10 -14.03 -1.97
C TYR A 406 39.72 -12.84 -1.24
N SER A 407 40.51 -12.03 -1.96
CA SER A 407 40.87 -10.72 -1.43
C SER A 407 39.63 -9.82 -1.36
N LEU A 408 39.61 -8.87 -0.40
CA LEU A 408 38.50 -7.92 -0.26
C LEU A 408 38.12 -7.24 -1.59
N LYS A 409 39.10 -6.75 -2.32
CA LYS A 409 38.88 -6.12 -3.64
C LYS A 409 38.20 -7.08 -4.62
N LYS A 410 38.71 -8.31 -4.75
CA LYS A 410 38.13 -9.31 -5.65
C LYS A 410 36.72 -9.72 -5.24
N TYR A 411 36.45 -9.75 -3.94
CA TYR A 411 35.11 -10.05 -3.41
C TYR A 411 34.14 -8.92 -3.76
N ILE A 412 34.53 -7.65 -3.55
CA ILE A 412 33.73 -6.48 -3.90
C ILE A 412 33.44 -6.47 -5.42
N ASP A 413 34.45 -6.69 -6.23
CA ASP A 413 34.28 -6.74 -7.70
C ASP A 413 33.31 -7.85 -8.13
N ASN A 414 33.39 -9.04 -7.52
CA ASN A 414 32.46 -10.14 -7.79
C ASN A 414 31.02 -9.78 -7.39
N GLU A 415 30.79 -9.24 -6.21
CA GLU A 415 29.45 -8.82 -5.76
C GLU A 415 28.86 -7.73 -6.67
N LYS A 416 29.67 -6.73 -7.10
CA LYS A 416 29.26 -5.71 -8.06
C LYS A 416 28.84 -6.34 -9.41
N MET A 417 29.53 -7.37 -9.86
CA MET A 417 29.19 -8.08 -11.10
C MET A 417 27.91 -8.90 -10.97
N GLU A 418 27.64 -9.50 -9.79
CA GLU A 418 26.34 -10.18 -9.54
C GLU A 418 25.17 -9.19 -9.62
N VAL A 419 25.30 -8.01 -9.01
CA VAL A 419 24.31 -6.95 -9.15
C VAL A 419 24.10 -6.54 -10.61
N ALA A 420 25.20 -6.36 -11.36
CA ALA A 420 25.14 -6.03 -12.78
C ALA A 420 24.42 -7.10 -13.61
N LYS A 421 24.70 -8.38 -13.37
CA LYS A 421 24.00 -9.49 -14.04
C LYS A 421 22.50 -9.47 -13.78
N VAL A 422 22.10 -9.28 -12.52
CA VAL A 422 20.67 -9.18 -12.17
C VAL A 422 20.02 -8.01 -12.91
N LEU A 423 20.63 -6.83 -12.90
CA LEU A 423 20.09 -5.66 -13.60
C LEU A 423 20.01 -5.86 -15.13
N LEU A 424 21.00 -6.53 -15.71
CA LEU A 424 21.02 -6.82 -17.16
C LEU A 424 19.95 -7.81 -17.58
N SER A 425 19.65 -8.82 -16.74
CA SER A 425 18.65 -9.86 -17.05
C SER A 425 17.23 -9.46 -16.69
N THR A 426 17.05 -8.52 -15.73
CA THR A 426 15.70 -8.16 -15.23
C THR A 426 15.21 -6.80 -15.72
N THR A 427 16.07 -5.99 -16.33
CA THR A 427 15.73 -4.62 -16.75
C THR A 427 16.26 -4.27 -18.15
N ASN A 428 15.60 -3.32 -18.81
CA ASN A 428 16.06 -2.74 -20.08
C ASN A 428 16.91 -1.46 -19.89
N LEU A 429 17.51 -1.26 -18.70
CA LEU A 429 18.32 -0.09 -18.42
C LEU A 429 19.53 -0.02 -19.36
N PRO A 430 19.94 1.17 -19.85
CA PRO A 430 21.20 1.35 -20.56
C PRO A 430 22.38 0.78 -19.79
N VAL A 431 23.33 0.16 -20.46
CA VAL A 431 24.51 -0.46 -19.83
C VAL A 431 25.31 0.54 -19.00
N THR A 432 25.30 1.82 -19.38
CA THR A 432 25.89 2.92 -18.61
C THR A 432 25.22 3.08 -17.24
N ILE A 433 23.89 3.05 -17.19
CA ILE A 433 23.12 3.13 -15.95
C ILE A 433 23.33 1.87 -15.10
N VAL A 434 23.42 0.69 -15.74
CA VAL A 434 23.74 -0.55 -15.01
C VAL A 434 25.11 -0.45 -14.36
N SER A 435 26.13 0.12 -15.04
CA SER A 435 27.45 0.30 -14.47
C SER A 435 27.45 1.22 -13.24
N GLU A 436 26.70 2.32 -13.27
CA GLU A 436 26.54 3.24 -12.14
C GLU A 436 25.84 2.56 -10.96
N ARG A 437 24.73 1.88 -11.21
CA ARG A 437 23.99 1.15 -10.17
C ARG A 437 24.74 -0.04 -9.57
N ALA A 438 25.66 -0.61 -10.33
CA ALA A 438 26.61 -1.61 -9.83
C ALA A 438 27.82 -0.99 -9.12
N GLY A 439 27.81 0.33 -8.86
CA GLY A 439 28.83 1.04 -8.08
C GLY A 439 30.14 1.25 -8.82
N TYR A 440 30.14 1.37 -10.16
CA TYR A 440 31.31 1.72 -10.94
C TYR A 440 31.28 3.18 -11.37
N ALA A 441 32.19 3.98 -10.81
CA ALA A 441 32.36 5.39 -11.21
C ALA A 441 32.91 5.54 -12.64
N ASN A 442 33.58 4.51 -13.18
CA ASN A 442 34.18 4.52 -14.51
C ASN A 442 33.65 3.37 -15.37
N TYR A 443 32.93 3.73 -16.42
CA TYR A 443 32.34 2.78 -17.38
C TYR A 443 33.35 1.84 -18.03
N SER A 444 34.55 2.32 -18.37
CA SER A 444 35.59 1.48 -18.98
C SER A 444 36.11 0.41 -18.03
N ASN A 445 36.20 0.74 -16.74
CA ASN A 445 36.57 -0.23 -15.70
C ASN A 445 35.48 -1.28 -15.51
N PHE A 446 34.22 -0.89 -15.54
CA PHE A 446 33.09 -1.80 -15.53
C PHE A 446 33.13 -2.78 -16.71
N MET A 447 33.23 -2.28 -17.94
CA MET A 447 33.27 -3.12 -19.15
C MET A 447 34.36 -4.16 -19.10
N ARG A 448 35.58 -3.74 -18.67
CA ARG A 448 36.73 -4.63 -18.53
C ARG A 448 36.53 -5.66 -17.45
N GLY A 449 36.06 -5.23 -16.27
CA GLY A 449 35.78 -6.09 -15.12
C GLY A 449 34.69 -7.12 -15.43
N PHE A 450 33.61 -6.69 -16.07
CA PHE A 450 32.51 -7.57 -16.45
C PHE A 450 32.98 -8.66 -17.42
N LYS A 451 33.69 -8.30 -18.50
CA LYS A 451 34.23 -9.27 -19.45
C LYS A 451 35.23 -10.23 -18.80
N GLN A 452 36.04 -9.74 -17.86
CA GLN A 452 37.03 -10.56 -17.15
C GLN A 452 36.40 -11.56 -16.19
N ILE A 453 35.33 -11.17 -15.48
CA ILE A 453 34.68 -11.99 -14.43
C ILE A 453 33.59 -12.89 -15.04
N VAL A 454 32.80 -12.37 -15.96
CA VAL A 454 31.63 -13.06 -16.55
C VAL A 454 31.97 -13.79 -17.84
N GLY A 455 33.04 -13.39 -18.53
CA GLY A 455 33.51 -14.04 -19.76
C GLY A 455 32.95 -13.45 -21.07
N CYS A 456 31.91 -12.60 -21.00
CA CYS A 456 31.30 -11.93 -22.15
C CYS A 456 31.06 -10.44 -21.83
N THR A 457 30.70 -9.65 -22.84
CA THR A 457 30.35 -8.25 -22.61
C THR A 457 28.96 -8.13 -22.00
N PRO A 458 28.63 -7.02 -21.29
CA PRO A 458 27.30 -6.79 -20.75
C PRO A 458 26.17 -6.86 -21.79
N SER A 459 26.44 -6.39 -23.03
CA SER A 459 25.46 -6.46 -24.13
C SER A 459 25.22 -7.88 -24.58
N GLU A 460 26.29 -8.66 -24.79
CA GLU A 460 26.19 -10.10 -25.11
C GLU A 460 25.51 -10.89 -24.00
N PHE A 461 25.76 -10.54 -22.73
CA PHE A 461 25.10 -11.17 -21.59
C PHE A 461 23.60 -10.92 -21.61
N ARG A 462 23.16 -9.69 -21.91
CA ARG A 462 21.73 -9.32 -22.00
C ARG A 462 21.03 -10.02 -23.16
N GLU A 463 21.71 -10.20 -24.30
CA GLU A 463 21.13 -10.86 -25.47
C GLU A 463 20.95 -12.37 -25.27
N ASN A 464 21.74 -12.96 -24.38
CA ASN A 464 21.75 -14.41 -24.11
C ASN A 464 20.88 -14.82 -22.89
N ASN A 465 20.29 -13.87 -22.16
CA ASN A 465 19.46 -14.09 -21.00
C ASN A 465 18.17 -13.29 -21.06
#